data_c754d6a926f7cd4867f42001df0a8efe
#
_entry.id   c754d6a926f7cd4867f42001df0a8efe
#
_cell.length_a   1.000
_cell.length_b   1.000
_cell.length_c   1.000
_cell.angle_alpha   90.00
_cell.angle_beta   90.00
_cell.angle_gamma   90.00
#
_symmetry.space_group_name_H-M   'P 1'
#
loop_
_entity.id
_entity.type
_entity.pdbx_description
1 polymer ?
#
loop_
_entity_poly.entity_id
_entity_poly.type
_entity_poly.pdbx_seq_one_letter_code
_entity_poly.pdbx_strand_id
1 'polypeptide(L)'
;KYRLEAGQSMVFAWQAQTLDGELTEVVYDLHSEEEGTDPEDSVSFDLGRAKQGQGNFVAPFPGIHGWYWENRGTQLVIVQLKSSGFYPYGKVYSAAGEVKIPFAAERAPNE
;
A
#
# COMPACT_ATOMS: atom_id res chain seq x y z
N LYS A 1 -1.43 1.92 3.25
CA LYS A 1 -0.13 2.60 3.36
C LYS A 1 0.50 2.28 4.70
N TYR A 2 1.80 2.29 4.74
CA TYR A 2 2.57 1.86 5.91
C TYR A 2 3.50 2.95 6.39
N ARG A 3 3.63 3.06 7.70
CA ARG A 3 4.58 3.98 8.32
C ARG A 3 5.96 3.34 8.32
N LEU A 4 6.94 3.99 7.68
CA LEU A 4 8.32 3.53 7.67
C LEU A 4 9.27 4.70 7.96
N GLU A 5 10.39 4.39 8.62
CA GLU A 5 11.48 5.33 8.77
C GLU A 5 12.38 5.27 7.55
N ALA A 6 13.17 6.31 7.32
CA ALA A 6 14.10 6.33 6.20
C ALA A 6 15.02 5.11 6.24
N GLY A 7 15.18 4.47 5.11
CA GLY A 7 16.04 3.29 4.99
C GLY A 7 15.39 1.97 5.35
N GLN A 8 14.21 1.98 5.95
CA GLN A 8 13.50 0.74 6.21
C GLN A 8 12.85 0.23 4.94
N SER A 9 12.79 -1.07 4.80
CA SER A 9 12.26 -1.68 3.58
C SER A 9 11.03 -2.52 3.85
N MET A 10 10.25 -2.74 2.81
CA MET A 10 9.18 -3.73 2.83
C MET A 10 9.23 -4.52 1.53
N VAL A 11 8.91 -5.79 1.65
CA VAL A 11 8.74 -6.68 0.50
C VAL A 11 7.24 -6.79 0.27
N PHE A 12 6.82 -6.77 -0.98
CA PHE A 12 5.40 -6.76 -1.27
C PHE A 12 5.04 -7.57 -2.51
N ALA A 13 3.78 -7.97 -2.55
CA ALA A 13 3.16 -8.53 -3.75
C ALA A 13 1.69 -8.18 -3.72
N TRP A 14 1.15 -7.73 -4.84
CA TRP A 14 -0.28 -7.43 -4.93
C TRP A 14 -0.85 -7.94 -6.24
N GLN A 15 -2.14 -8.19 -6.24
CA GLN A 15 -2.86 -8.57 -7.46
C GLN A 15 -4.29 -8.06 -7.39
N ALA A 16 -4.84 -7.76 -8.56
CA ALA A 16 -6.21 -7.30 -8.70
C ALA A 16 -7.01 -8.37 -9.44
N GLN A 17 -8.17 -8.72 -8.91
CA GLN A 17 -9.00 -9.79 -9.45
C GLN A 17 -10.46 -9.38 -9.52
N THR A 18 -11.16 -9.94 -10.48
CA THR A 18 -12.62 -9.86 -10.48
C THR A 18 -13.17 -10.87 -9.45
N LEU A 19 -14.46 -10.85 -9.23
CA LEU A 19 -15.08 -11.80 -8.30
C LEU A 19 -14.88 -13.24 -8.73
N ASP A 20 -14.69 -13.47 -10.03
CA ASP A 20 -14.46 -14.82 -10.54
C ASP A 20 -13.02 -15.28 -10.35
N GLY A 21 -12.18 -14.45 -9.80
CA GLY A 21 -10.78 -14.79 -9.58
C GLY A 21 -9.86 -14.52 -10.75
N GLU A 22 -10.37 -13.92 -11.82
CA GLU A 22 -9.52 -13.60 -12.95
C GLU A 22 -8.76 -12.31 -12.70
N LEU A 23 -7.48 -12.30 -13.03
CA LEU A 23 -6.67 -11.09 -12.90
C LEU A 23 -7.18 -10.02 -13.86
N THR A 24 -7.24 -8.80 -13.38
CA THR A 24 -7.73 -7.67 -14.16
C THR A 24 -6.87 -6.45 -13.92
N GLU A 25 -6.78 -5.59 -14.93
CA GLU A 25 -5.94 -4.42 -14.88
C GLU A 25 -6.54 -3.30 -14.05
N VAL A 26 -5.72 -2.69 -13.22
CA VAL A 26 -6.08 -1.48 -12.47
C VAL A 26 -5.00 -0.44 -12.67
N VAL A 27 -5.31 0.81 -12.42
CA VAL A 27 -4.32 1.87 -12.32
C VAL A 27 -3.70 1.76 -10.93
N TYR A 28 -2.39 1.88 -10.85
CA TYR A 28 -1.70 1.85 -9.55
C TYR A 28 -0.69 2.98 -9.44
N ASP A 29 -0.44 3.39 -8.19
CA ASP A 29 0.52 4.44 -7.89
C ASP A 29 1.15 4.11 -6.53
N LEU A 30 2.41 3.68 -6.54
CA LEU A 30 3.18 3.46 -5.33
C LEU A 30 3.84 4.78 -4.98
N HIS A 31 3.48 5.35 -3.85
CA HIS A 31 3.94 6.68 -3.50
C HIS A 31 4.20 6.83 -2.00
N SER A 32 4.89 7.90 -1.66
CA SER A 32 5.26 8.23 -0.29
C SER A 32 4.89 9.66 0.04
N GLU A 33 4.53 9.90 1.30
CA GLU A 33 4.25 11.24 1.78
C GLU A 33 4.64 11.35 3.24
N GLU A 34 5.04 12.53 3.69
CA GLU A 34 5.27 12.77 5.09
C GLU A 34 3.91 12.87 5.76
N GLU A 35 3.80 12.33 6.97
CA GLU A 35 2.52 12.39 7.69
C GLU A 35 2.13 13.82 7.99
N GLY A 36 0.87 14.13 7.80
CA GLY A 36 0.36 15.46 8.09
C GLY A 36 0.59 16.48 6.99
N THR A 37 1.19 16.08 5.87
CA THR A 37 1.38 16.99 4.76
C THR A 37 0.24 16.85 3.76
N ASP A 38 0.20 17.78 2.82
CA ASP A 38 -0.81 17.79 1.78
C ASP A 38 -0.58 16.59 0.86
N PRO A 39 -1.61 15.84 0.49
CA PRO A 39 -1.48 14.74 -0.46
C PRO A 39 -0.83 15.14 -1.78
N GLU A 40 -0.90 16.41 -2.15
CA GLU A 40 -0.27 16.87 -3.38
C GLU A 40 1.25 16.88 -3.29
N ASP A 41 1.78 16.78 -2.09
CA ASP A 41 3.23 16.77 -1.88
C ASP A 41 3.79 15.34 -1.88
N SER A 42 2.97 14.36 -2.21
CA SER A 42 3.44 12.98 -2.27
C SER A 42 4.40 12.77 -3.44
N VAL A 43 5.26 11.78 -3.31
CA VAL A 43 6.23 11.42 -4.34
C VAL A 43 5.89 10.05 -4.86
N SER A 44 5.64 9.96 -6.16
CA SER A 44 5.34 8.69 -6.81
C SER A 44 6.61 8.01 -7.29
N PHE A 45 6.73 6.72 -7.03
CA PHE A 45 7.90 5.94 -7.40
C PHE A 45 7.61 4.97 -8.54
N ASP A 46 6.39 4.49 -8.64
CA ASP A 46 6.03 3.55 -9.68
C ASP A 46 4.53 3.69 -9.91
N LEU A 47 4.17 4.09 -11.11
CA LEU A 47 2.76 4.24 -11.44
C LEU A 47 2.50 3.74 -12.86
N GLY A 48 1.29 3.25 -13.08
CA GLY A 48 0.93 2.70 -14.37
C GLY A 48 -0.34 1.89 -14.29
N ARG A 49 -0.43 0.91 -15.18
CA ARG A 49 -1.56 -0.02 -15.23
C ARG A 49 -1.01 -1.43 -15.23
N ALA A 50 -1.56 -2.27 -14.37
CA ALA A 50 -1.15 -3.65 -14.29
C ALA A 50 -2.20 -4.49 -13.57
N LYS A 51 -2.06 -5.81 -13.68
CA LYS A 51 -2.93 -6.75 -12.98
C LYS A 51 -2.31 -7.18 -11.66
N GLN A 52 -1.01 -7.02 -11.52
CA GLN A 52 -0.27 -7.43 -10.33
C GLN A 52 1.10 -6.75 -10.29
N GLY A 53 1.69 -6.74 -9.13
CA GLY A 53 3.04 -6.20 -8.95
C GLY A 53 3.71 -6.84 -7.75
N GLN A 54 5.04 -6.84 -7.74
CA GLN A 54 5.81 -7.33 -6.61
C GLN A 54 7.17 -6.66 -6.58
N GLY A 55 7.78 -6.62 -5.42
CA GLY A 55 9.08 -6.01 -5.29
C GLY A 55 9.49 -5.73 -3.86
N ASN A 56 10.52 -4.92 -3.76
CA ASN A 56 11.07 -4.46 -2.50
C ASN A 56 11.14 -2.95 -2.55
N PHE A 57 10.58 -2.29 -1.55
CA PHE A 57 10.56 -0.85 -1.48
C PHE A 57 11.35 -0.38 -0.27
N VAL A 58 12.25 0.58 -0.46
CA VAL A 58 13.02 1.18 0.62
C VAL A 58 12.53 2.61 0.80
N ALA A 59 12.10 2.94 2.01
CA ALA A 59 11.56 4.26 2.29
C ALA A 59 12.65 5.33 2.18
N PRO A 60 12.46 6.35 1.36
CA PRO A 60 13.46 7.41 1.18
C PRO A 60 13.45 8.44 2.31
N PHE A 61 12.38 8.51 3.06
CA PHE A 61 12.24 9.44 4.19
C PHE A 61 11.21 8.89 5.17
N PRO A 62 11.17 9.38 6.40
CA PRO A 62 10.15 8.94 7.35
C PRO A 62 8.78 9.41 6.89
N GLY A 63 7.82 8.54 6.87
CA GLY A 63 6.49 8.91 6.43
C GLY A 63 5.59 7.72 6.17
N ILE A 64 4.58 7.98 5.38
CA ILE A 64 3.59 6.99 4.99
C ILE A 64 3.88 6.57 3.54
N HIS A 65 3.97 5.27 3.31
CA HIS A 65 4.36 4.70 2.03
C HIS A 65 3.37 3.63 1.62
N GLY A 66 3.01 3.59 0.35
CA GLY A 66 2.09 2.58 -0.13
C GLY A 66 1.42 2.94 -1.42
N TRP A 67 0.27 2.34 -1.64
CA TRP A 67 -0.37 2.36 -2.94
C TRP A 67 -1.70 3.07 -2.94
N TYR A 68 -2.00 3.64 -4.09
CA TYR A 68 -3.33 4.01 -4.51
C TYR A 68 -3.65 3.11 -5.70
N TRP A 69 -4.81 2.46 -5.68
CA TRP A 69 -5.29 1.67 -6.82
C TRP A 69 -6.62 2.24 -7.27
N GLU A 70 -6.81 2.26 -8.57
CA GLU A 70 -8.04 2.76 -9.14
C GLU A 70 -8.60 1.77 -10.15
N ASN A 71 -9.86 1.40 -9.98
CA ASN A 71 -10.58 0.55 -10.90
C ASN A 71 -11.29 1.44 -11.92
N ARG A 72 -10.83 1.41 -13.15
CA ARG A 72 -11.45 2.18 -14.22
C ARG A 72 -12.38 1.34 -15.09
N GLY A 73 -12.62 0.10 -14.72
CA GLY A 73 -13.55 -0.77 -15.42
C GLY A 73 -14.94 -0.71 -14.81
N THR A 74 -15.79 -1.61 -15.26
CA THR A 74 -17.18 -1.65 -14.83
C THR A 74 -17.47 -2.77 -13.84
N GLN A 75 -16.53 -3.69 -13.67
CA GLN A 75 -16.71 -4.82 -12.75
C GLN A 75 -16.10 -4.51 -11.39
N LEU A 76 -16.61 -5.14 -10.37
CA LEU A 76 -16.04 -5.05 -9.04
C LEU A 76 -14.66 -5.71 -9.04
N VAL A 77 -13.70 -5.08 -8.40
CA VAL A 77 -12.33 -5.57 -8.35
C VAL A 77 -11.90 -5.69 -6.90
N ILE A 78 -11.24 -6.80 -6.58
CA ILE A 78 -10.64 -7.03 -5.27
C ILE A 78 -9.13 -6.94 -5.44
N VAL A 79 -8.48 -6.09 -4.64
CA VAL A 79 -7.03 -6.00 -4.62
C VAL A 79 -6.53 -6.68 -3.35
N GLN A 80 -5.63 -7.64 -3.53
CA GLN A 80 -4.98 -8.32 -2.41
C GLN A 80 -3.55 -7.83 -2.34
N LEU A 81 -3.14 -7.36 -1.17
CA LEU A 81 -1.77 -6.92 -0.92
C LEU A 81 -1.19 -7.75 0.21
N LYS A 82 -0.02 -8.35 -0.05
CA LYS A 82 0.76 -9.02 0.97
C LYS A 82 2.06 -8.26 1.12
N SER A 83 2.44 -7.97 2.34
CA SER A 83 3.67 -7.23 2.59
C SER A 83 4.32 -7.67 3.88
N SER A 84 5.62 -7.44 3.98
CA SER A 84 6.40 -7.72 5.18
C SER A 84 7.43 -6.62 5.35
N GLY A 85 7.53 -6.07 6.55
CA GLY A 85 8.44 -4.96 6.83
C GLY A 85 8.42 -4.60 8.31
N PHE A 86 9.11 -3.52 8.65
CA PHE A 86 9.26 -3.09 10.04
C PHE A 86 8.33 -1.93 10.41
N TYR A 87 7.22 -1.82 9.75
CA TYR A 87 6.29 -0.73 10.01
C TYR A 87 5.44 -1.00 11.26
N PRO A 88 5.32 -0.02 12.15
CA PRO A 88 4.52 -0.18 13.37
C PRO A 88 3.02 -0.08 13.11
N TYR A 89 2.62 0.53 12.03
CA TYR A 89 1.21 0.61 11.67
C TYR A 89 1.02 0.91 10.19
N GLY A 90 -0.17 0.67 9.71
CA GLY A 90 -0.59 1.03 8.38
C GLY A 90 -1.83 1.92 8.43
N LYS A 91 -2.18 2.48 7.31
CA LYS A 91 -3.39 3.30 7.18
C LYS A 91 -4.14 2.88 5.93
N VAL A 92 -5.44 2.77 6.06
CA VAL A 92 -6.32 2.48 4.93
C VAL A 92 -7.17 3.72 4.71
N TYR A 93 -7.17 4.21 3.49
CA TYR A 93 -7.94 5.38 3.10
C TYR A 93 -9.07 4.96 2.17
N SER A 94 -10.24 5.50 2.39
CA SER A 94 -11.40 5.22 1.55
C SER A 94 -12.32 6.42 1.56
N ALA A 95 -13.42 6.35 0.85
CA ALA A 95 -14.41 7.40 0.87
C ALA A 95 -14.96 7.64 2.28
N ALA A 96 -14.86 6.65 3.16
CA ALA A 96 -15.32 6.77 4.53
C ALA A 96 -14.29 7.42 5.46
N GLY A 97 -13.08 7.68 4.99
CA GLY A 97 -12.03 8.32 5.77
C GLY A 97 -10.81 7.45 5.95
N GLU A 98 -10.04 7.75 6.99
CA GLU A 98 -8.79 7.08 7.28
C GLU A 98 -8.96 6.12 8.45
N VAL A 99 -8.39 4.93 8.34
CA VAL A 99 -8.35 3.96 9.44
C VAL A 99 -6.88 3.60 9.68
N LYS A 100 -6.44 3.70 10.94
CA LYS A 100 -5.08 3.34 11.33
C LYS A 100 -5.09 1.93 11.91
N ILE A 101 -4.21 1.08 11.41
CA ILE A 101 -4.12 -0.31 11.83
C ILE A 101 -2.77 -0.56 12.47
N PRO A 102 -2.71 -0.83 13.78
CA PRO A 102 -1.44 -1.11 14.44
C PRO A 102 -0.97 -2.52 14.13
N PHE A 103 0.33 -2.72 14.14
CA PHE A 103 0.92 -4.03 13.88
C PHE A 103 1.78 -4.51 15.02
N ALA A 104 1.89 -5.69 15.02
CA ALA A 104 2.88 -6.56 15.53
C ALA A 104 3.57 -6.39 16.81
N ALA A 105 3.89 -5.26 17.23
CA ALA A 105 4.65 -5.14 18.43
C ALA A 105 4.01 -5.82 19.58
N GLU A 106 2.72 -5.83 19.60
CA GLU A 106 2.05 -6.42 20.68
C GLU A 106 1.82 -7.87 20.46
N ARG A 107 2.30 -8.42 19.45
CA ARG A 107 2.18 -9.81 19.26
C ARG A 107 3.28 -10.51 19.89
N ALA A 108 3.63 -10.11 20.97
CA ALA A 108 4.63 -10.66 21.61
C ALA A 108 4.82 -12.03 21.41
N PRO A 109 5.94 -12.37 21.59
CA PRO A 109 6.45 -13.56 21.44
C PRO A 109 5.91 -14.70 22.05
N ASN A 110 5.17 -14.65 22.77
CA ASN A 110 4.72 -15.79 23.33
C ASN A 110 3.83 -16.37 22.43
N GLU A 111 3.67 -15.77 21.49
CA GLU A 111 2.88 -16.37 20.64
C GLU A 111 3.54 -17.16 19.83
#